data_4ac3189bbae6ce5b4b24a473badf3a97
#
_entry.id   4ac3189bbae6ce5b4b24a473badf3a97
#
_cell.length_a   1.000
_cell.length_b   1.000
_cell.length_c   1.000
_cell.angle_alpha   90.00
_cell.angle_beta   90.00
_cell.angle_gamma   90.00
#
_symmetry.space_group_name_H-M   'P 1'
#
loop_
_entity.id
_entity.type
_entity.pdbx_description
1 polymer ?
#
loop_
_entity_poly.entity_id
_entity_poly.type
_entity_poly.pdbx_seq_one_letter_code
_entity_poly.pdbx_strand_id
1 'polypeptide(L)'
;QPAGTSRGIMKTRDVWYITLFQDGITGIGECAPLPRLSLDNFDLIESKLGEICKKPEFFLNDLSQLTDFPSIRFGLEMAYLDLVNGGGQNYCGSFNSININGLIWMGDPEFMVRQVEEKLSEGWKCIKIKIGAIDFDKELDILKSIRSKFNKDELELRVDANGAFTKNDV
;
A
#
# COMPACT_ATOMS: atom_id res chain seq x y z
N GLN A 1 8.80 0.83 -11.82
CA GLN A 1 8.09 1.94 -12.51
C GLN A 1 7.83 3.08 -11.51
N PRO A 2 7.92 4.35 -11.93
CA PRO A 2 7.54 5.47 -11.08
C PRO A 2 6.06 5.36 -10.67
N ALA A 3 5.77 5.60 -9.39
CA ALA A 3 4.41 5.58 -8.88
C ALA A 3 3.81 6.99 -8.90
N GLY A 4 2.84 7.22 -9.77
CA GLY A 4 2.08 8.47 -9.84
C GLY A 4 1.00 8.53 -8.77
N THR A 5 0.95 9.63 -8.02
CA THR A 5 -0.10 9.92 -7.04
C THR A 5 -0.60 11.34 -7.24
N SER A 6 -1.75 11.71 -6.68
CA SER A 6 -2.25 13.10 -6.68
C SER A 6 -1.28 14.09 -6.00
N ARG A 7 -0.28 13.60 -5.26
CA ARG A 7 0.73 14.41 -4.55
C ARG A 7 2.10 14.40 -5.21
N GLY A 8 2.24 13.78 -6.39
CA GLY A 8 3.47 13.73 -7.18
C GLY A 8 3.92 12.32 -7.53
N ILE A 9 5.08 12.24 -8.17
CA ILE A 9 5.66 10.97 -8.65
C ILE A 9 6.77 10.55 -7.70
N MET A 10 6.65 9.34 -7.15
CA MET A 10 7.70 8.69 -6.38
C MET A 10 8.52 7.79 -7.31
N LYS A 11 9.85 7.99 -7.31
CA LYS A 11 10.80 7.18 -8.10
C LYS A 11 11.43 6.07 -7.27
N THR A 12 11.69 6.34 -6.00
CA THR A 12 12.33 5.43 -5.03
C THR A 12 11.62 5.53 -3.69
N ARG A 13 11.76 4.50 -2.88
CA ARG A 13 11.31 4.45 -1.50
C ARG A 13 12.31 3.66 -0.69
N ASP A 14 12.68 4.18 0.47
CA ASP A 14 13.51 3.46 1.42
C ASP A 14 12.65 2.45 2.19
N VAL A 15 13.21 1.27 2.40
CA VAL A 15 12.56 0.16 3.10
C VAL A 15 13.59 -0.46 4.03
N TRP A 16 13.20 -0.66 5.29
CA TRP A 16 14.00 -1.36 6.29
C TRP A 16 13.31 -2.68 6.64
N TYR A 17 14.10 -3.73 6.78
CA TYR A 17 13.61 -5.03 7.26
C TYR A 17 14.08 -5.23 8.70
N ILE A 18 13.13 -5.53 9.59
CA ILE A 18 13.39 -5.95 10.96
C ILE A 18 13.41 -7.46 10.97
N THR A 19 14.51 -8.04 11.45
CA THR A 19 14.66 -9.47 11.60
C THR A 19 14.80 -9.81 13.08
N LEU A 20 13.90 -10.64 13.59
CA LEU A 20 13.98 -11.23 14.92
C LEU A 20 14.41 -12.70 14.79
N PHE A 21 15.29 -13.11 15.68
CA PHE A 21 15.80 -14.49 15.68
C PHE A 21 15.70 -15.10 17.07
N GLN A 22 15.08 -16.28 17.18
CA GLN A 22 14.97 -17.04 18.42
C GLN A 22 14.84 -18.54 18.11
N ASP A 23 15.60 -19.38 18.81
CA ASP A 23 15.51 -20.86 18.77
C ASP A 23 15.59 -21.44 17.35
N GLY A 24 16.42 -20.84 16.48
CA GLY A 24 16.58 -21.29 15.10
C GLY A 24 15.48 -20.78 14.13
N ILE A 25 14.50 -20.05 14.62
CA ILE A 25 13.41 -19.45 13.83
C ILE A 25 13.75 -18.00 13.56
N THR A 26 13.43 -17.54 12.36
CA THR A 26 13.60 -16.14 11.94
C THR A 26 12.25 -15.55 11.57
N GLY A 27 11.86 -14.46 12.23
CA GLY A 27 10.73 -13.65 11.87
C GLY A 27 11.16 -12.37 11.16
N ILE A 28 10.46 -11.99 10.10
CA ILE A 28 10.79 -10.83 9.25
C ILE A 28 9.60 -9.89 9.18
N GLY A 29 9.85 -8.59 9.37
CA GLY A 29 8.87 -7.52 9.18
C GLY A 29 9.42 -6.39 8.33
N GLU A 30 8.54 -5.75 7.57
CA GLU A 30 8.87 -4.64 6.68
C GLU A 30 8.45 -3.31 7.30
N CYS A 31 9.40 -2.37 7.38
CA CYS A 31 9.17 -0.98 7.71
C CYS A 31 9.37 -0.14 6.46
N ALA A 32 8.27 0.36 5.89
CA ALA A 32 8.27 1.00 4.58
C ALA A 32 7.47 2.31 4.57
N PRO A 33 7.92 3.33 5.31
CA PRO A 33 7.25 4.62 5.34
C PRO A 33 7.32 5.33 4.00
N LEU A 34 6.31 6.14 3.72
CA LEU A 34 6.25 6.96 2.52
C LEU A 34 6.48 8.43 2.89
N PRO A 35 7.54 9.07 2.35
CA PRO A 35 7.78 10.49 2.59
C PRO A 35 6.55 11.33 2.28
N ARG A 36 6.22 12.28 3.16
CA ARG A 36 5.05 13.17 3.09
C ARG A 36 3.67 12.51 3.27
N LEU A 37 3.60 11.19 3.42
CA LEU A 37 2.35 10.44 3.62
C LEU A 37 2.31 9.73 4.96
N SER A 38 3.40 9.07 5.35
CA SER A 38 3.52 8.42 6.66
C SER A 38 3.79 9.46 7.76
N LEU A 39 3.33 9.17 8.95
CA LEU A 39 3.50 10.02 10.14
C LEU A 39 4.87 9.86 10.79
N ASP A 40 5.65 8.89 10.33
CA ASP A 40 6.99 8.61 10.88
C ASP A 40 7.90 9.83 10.80
N ASN A 41 8.67 10.06 11.85
CA ASN A 41 9.76 11.05 11.85
C ASN A 41 10.95 10.48 11.07
N PHE A 42 11.07 10.85 9.80
CA PHE A 42 12.07 10.31 8.87
C PHE A 42 13.51 10.55 9.34
N ASP A 43 13.80 11.68 9.97
CA ASP A 43 15.16 12.03 10.44
C ASP A 43 15.63 11.13 11.59
N LEU A 44 14.70 10.48 12.28
CA LEU A 44 14.96 9.64 13.44
C LEU A 44 14.74 8.14 13.21
N ILE A 45 14.30 7.73 12.02
CA ILE A 45 13.99 6.31 11.72
C ILE A 45 15.17 5.40 12.03
N GLU A 46 16.35 5.68 11.50
CA GLU A 46 17.54 4.83 11.70
C GLU A 46 17.97 4.78 13.16
N SER A 47 17.91 5.93 13.86
CA SER A 47 18.20 5.98 15.28
C SER A 47 17.23 5.12 16.09
N LYS A 48 15.93 5.21 15.78
CA LYS A 48 14.88 4.42 16.45
C LYS A 48 15.01 2.92 16.16
N LEU A 49 15.29 2.53 14.92
CA LEU A 49 15.62 1.15 14.57
C LEU A 49 16.83 0.63 15.35
N GLY A 50 17.88 1.46 15.48
CA GLY A 50 19.05 1.12 16.30
C GLY A 50 18.74 0.92 17.79
N GLU A 51 17.76 1.64 18.34
CA GLU A 51 17.26 1.40 19.71
C GLU A 51 16.54 0.06 19.84
N ILE A 52 15.68 -0.26 18.86
CA ILE A 52 14.91 -1.51 18.82
C ILE A 52 15.85 -2.72 18.72
N CYS A 53 16.87 -2.64 17.87
CA CYS A 53 17.87 -3.72 17.75
C CYS A 53 18.60 -4.04 19.08
N LYS A 54 18.71 -3.06 19.97
CA LYS A 54 19.38 -3.26 21.28
C LYS A 54 18.47 -3.86 22.34
N LYS A 55 17.14 -3.64 22.24
CA LYS A 55 16.16 -4.05 23.26
C LYS A 55 14.77 -4.29 22.65
N PRO A 56 14.64 -5.25 21.74
CA PRO A 56 13.36 -5.48 21.04
C PRO A 56 12.22 -5.83 21.99
N GLU A 57 12.47 -6.59 23.07
CA GLU A 57 11.46 -6.99 24.04
C GLU A 57 10.82 -5.79 24.76
N PHE A 58 11.59 -4.73 25.00
CA PHE A 58 11.05 -3.51 25.62
C PHE A 58 9.95 -2.90 24.76
N PHE A 59 10.16 -2.82 23.44
CA PHE A 59 9.18 -2.27 22.51
C PHE A 59 8.04 -3.25 22.21
N LEU A 60 8.30 -4.56 22.16
CA LEU A 60 7.28 -5.59 21.98
C LEU A 60 6.31 -5.65 23.18
N ASN A 61 6.79 -5.40 24.40
CA ASN A 61 5.95 -5.37 25.60
C ASN A 61 5.06 -4.11 25.66
N ASP A 62 5.49 -3.01 25.05
CA ASP A 62 4.73 -1.76 24.99
C ASP A 62 4.94 -1.03 23.65
N LEU A 63 4.13 -1.40 22.65
CA LEU A 63 4.16 -0.79 21.32
C LEU A 63 3.73 0.68 21.29
N SER A 64 3.18 1.22 22.39
CA SER A 64 2.85 2.65 22.48
C SER A 64 4.08 3.54 22.42
N GLN A 65 5.27 3.00 22.77
CA GLN A 65 6.57 3.65 22.64
C GLN A 65 6.94 3.97 21.17
N LEU A 66 6.21 3.39 20.22
CA LEU A 66 6.41 3.59 18.77
C LEU A 66 5.26 4.36 18.12
N THR A 67 4.46 5.11 18.87
CA THR A 67 3.33 5.89 18.35
C THR A 67 3.76 6.87 17.25
N ASP A 68 4.92 7.51 17.39
CA ASP A 68 5.47 8.45 16.42
C ASP A 68 6.23 7.77 15.25
N PHE A 69 6.27 6.45 15.25
CA PHE A 69 6.94 5.61 14.25
C PHE A 69 6.05 4.44 13.81
N PRO A 70 4.87 4.71 13.22
CA PRO A 70 3.89 3.66 12.90
C PRO A 70 4.42 2.61 11.93
N SER A 71 5.29 2.97 10.99
CA SER A 71 5.90 2.01 10.07
C SER A 71 6.88 1.06 10.76
N ILE A 72 7.65 1.57 11.72
CA ILE A 72 8.55 0.75 12.54
C ILE A 72 7.74 -0.16 13.46
N ARG A 73 6.68 0.36 14.09
CA ARG A 73 5.77 -0.42 14.91
C ARG A 73 5.20 -1.60 14.11
N PHE A 74 4.67 -1.31 12.92
CA PHE A 74 4.12 -2.35 12.04
C PHE A 74 5.17 -3.41 11.67
N GLY A 75 6.38 -2.99 11.27
CA GLY A 75 7.47 -3.90 10.95
C GLY A 75 7.90 -4.77 12.13
N LEU A 76 7.97 -4.20 13.34
CA LEU A 76 8.31 -4.97 14.55
C LEU A 76 7.22 -5.98 14.91
N GLU A 77 5.94 -5.59 14.85
CA GLU A 77 4.80 -6.49 15.07
C GLU A 77 4.78 -7.63 14.04
N MET A 78 5.02 -7.32 12.75
CA MET A 78 5.13 -8.34 11.70
C MET A 78 6.25 -9.33 11.99
N ALA A 79 7.46 -8.84 12.32
CA ALA A 79 8.59 -9.71 12.61
C ALA A 79 8.32 -10.62 13.81
N TYR A 80 7.66 -10.10 14.84
CA TYR A 80 7.28 -10.89 16.01
C TYR A 80 6.22 -11.94 15.68
N LEU A 81 5.16 -11.57 14.95
CA LEU A 81 4.12 -12.51 14.54
C LEU A 81 4.67 -13.61 13.63
N ASP A 82 5.56 -13.27 12.71
CA ASP A 82 6.24 -14.26 11.86
C ASP A 82 7.08 -15.20 12.71
N LEU A 83 7.87 -14.68 13.66
CA LEU A 83 8.69 -15.48 14.56
C LEU A 83 7.86 -16.49 15.36
N VAL A 84 6.78 -16.05 16.01
CA VAL A 84 5.95 -16.91 16.88
C VAL A 84 5.10 -17.91 16.08
N ASN A 85 4.87 -17.66 14.79
CA ASN A 85 4.20 -18.58 13.88
C ASN A 85 5.18 -19.49 13.11
N GLY A 86 6.44 -19.58 13.52
CA GLY A 86 7.42 -20.51 12.98
C GLY A 86 8.27 -19.96 11.83
N GLY A 87 8.18 -18.69 11.51
CA GLY A 87 8.91 -18.04 10.43
C GLY A 87 8.31 -18.30 9.05
N GLY A 88 9.01 -17.87 7.99
CA GLY A 88 8.56 -18.09 6.62
C GLY A 88 7.45 -17.14 6.15
N GLN A 89 7.33 -15.99 6.80
CA GLN A 89 6.32 -14.94 6.52
C GLN A 89 4.88 -15.40 6.80
N ASN A 90 4.70 -16.25 7.81
CA ASN A 90 3.40 -16.73 8.29
C ASN A 90 2.86 -15.81 9.39
N TYR A 91 2.43 -14.61 9.06
CA TYR A 91 1.99 -13.59 10.04
C TYR A 91 0.71 -13.97 10.80
N CYS A 92 -0.16 -14.78 10.22
CA CYS A 92 -1.47 -15.11 10.79
C CYS A 92 -2.01 -16.49 10.35
N GLY A 93 -1.15 -17.46 10.10
CA GLY A 93 -1.54 -18.81 9.72
C GLY A 93 -1.92 -18.95 8.25
N SER A 94 -2.56 -20.06 7.88
CA SER A 94 -2.94 -20.32 6.50
C SER A 94 -4.11 -19.43 6.06
N PHE A 95 -3.93 -18.67 4.99
CA PHE A 95 -5.00 -17.95 4.33
C PHE A 95 -5.60 -18.74 3.19
N ASN A 96 -6.93 -18.66 3.08
CA ASN A 96 -7.58 -18.80 1.81
C ASN A 96 -7.28 -17.59 0.92
N SER A 97 -7.56 -17.68 -0.38
CA SER A 97 -7.39 -16.55 -1.30
C SER A 97 -8.14 -15.30 -0.84
N ILE A 98 -7.53 -14.13 -0.99
CA ILE A 98 -8.15 -12.83 -0.73
C ILE A 98 -8.37 -12.13 -2.07
N ASN A 99 -9.61 -11.67 -2.31
CA ASN A 99 -9.91 -10.89 -3.51
C ASN A 99 -9.24 -9.52 -3.47
N ILE A 100 -8.55 -9.18 -4.54
CA ILE A 100 -7.94 -7.86 -4.75
C ILE A 100 -8.47 -7.23 -6.03
N ASN A 101 -8.31 -5.91 -6.19
CA ASN A 101 -8.62 -5.22 -7.43
C ASN A 101 -7.40 -5.06 -8.34
N GLY A 102 -7.62 -5.03 -9.64
CA GLY A 102 -6.68 -4.48 -10.61
C GLY A 102 -6.56 -2.98 -10.40
N LEU A 103 -5.33 -2.44 -10.30
CA LEU A 103 -5.09 -1.01 -10.13
C LEU A 103 -4.75 -0.36 -11.48
N ILE A 104 -5.44 0.75 -11.77
CA ILE A 104 -5.12 1.65 -12.87
C ILE A 104 -4.43 2.88 -12.31
N TRP A 105 -3.17 3.05 -12.67
CA TRP A 105 -2.37 4.20 -12.27
C TRP A 105 -2.75 5.46 -13.03
N MET A 106 -2.63 6.60 -12.36
CA MET A 106 -2.79 7.91 -12.98
C MET A 106 -1.77 8.12 -14.10
N GLY A 107 -2.20 8.78 -15.16
CA GLY A 107 -1.39 9.16 -16.30
C GLY A 107 -2.22 9.95 -17.30
N ASP A 108 -1.72 10.09 -18.52
CA ASP A 108 -2.55 10.61 -19.61
C ASP A 108 -3.70 9.66 -19.95
N PRO A 109 -4.77 10.14 -20.60
CA PRO A 109 -5.95 9.33 -20.89
C PRO A 109 -5.65 8.04 -21.67
N GLU A 110 -4.73 8.10 -22.61
CA GLU A 110 -4.37 6.93 -23.44
C GLU A 110 -3.66 5.85 -22.60
N PHE A 111 -2.77 6.27 -21.71
CA PHE A 111 -2.10 5.37 -20.77
C PHE A 111 -3.10 4.71 -19.82
N MET A 112 -4.07 5.46 -19.31
CA MET A 112 -5.11 4.91 -18.43
C MET A 112 -6.00 3.90 -19.17
N VAL A 113 -6.43 4.21 -20.40
CA VAL A 113 -7.23 3.30 -21.22
C VAL A 113 -6.48 2.00 -21.51
N ARG A 114 -5.20 2.07 -21.90
CA ARG A 114 -4.39 0.86 -22.11
C ARG A 114 -4.30 -0.03 -20.88
N GLN A 115 -4.10 0.54 -19.69
CA GLN A 115 -4.09 -0.24 -18.45
C GLN A 115 -5.44 -0.90 -18.17
N VAL A 116 -6.55 -0.21 -18.45
CA VAL A 116 -7.89 -0.79 -18.32
C VAL A 116 -8.05 -2.00 -19.25
N GLU A 117 -7.69 -1.85 -20.52
CA GLU A 117 -7.78 -2.94 -21.52
C GLU A 117 -6.90 -4.14 -21.11
N GLU A 118 -5.69 -3.88 -20.61
CA GLU A 118 -4.79 -4.91 -20.09
C GLU A 118 -5.43 -5.68 -18.93
N LYS A 119 -5.93 -4.95 -17.89
CA LYS A 119 -6.57 -5.59 -16.74
C LYS A 119 -7.84 -6.38 -17.12
N LEU A 120 -8.63 -5.87 -18.04
CA LEU A 120 -9.81 -6.59 -18.55
C LEU A 120 -9.43 -7.86 -19.30
N SER A 121 -8.38 -7.80 -20.13
CA SER A 121 -7.86 -8.99 -20.84
C SER A 121 -7.29 -10.06 -19.91
N GLU A 122 -6.72 -9.65 -18.76
CA GLU A 122 -6.28 -10.53 -17.69
C GLU A 122 -7.43 -11.14 -16.86
N GLY A 123 -8.69 -10.73 -17.12
CA GLY A 123 -9.87 -11.29 -16.47
C GLY A 123 -10.20 -10.70 -15.10
N TRP A 124 -9.67 -9.54 -14.75
CA TRP A 124 -10.00 -8.85 -13.51
C TRP A 124 -11.51 -8.52 -13.45
N LYS A 125 -12.14 -8.85 -12.32
CA LYS A 125 -13.56 -8.58 -12.05
C LYS A 125 -13.81 -7.32 -11.21
N CYS A 126 -12.75 -6.75 -10.68
CA CYS A 126 -12.76 -5.48 -9.97
C CYS A 126 -11.56 -4.63 -10.40
N ILE A 127 -11.81 -3.40 -10.81
CA ILE A 127 -10.79 -2.43 -11.23
C ILE A 127 -10.92 -1.18 -10.36
N LYS A 128 -9.79 -0.71 -9.80
CA LYS A 128 -9.71 0.55 -9.08
C LYS A 128 -8.95 1.57 -9.91
N ILE A 129 -9.60 2.67 -10.24
CA ILE A 129 -9.03 3.78 -11.03
C ILE A 129 -8.73 4.94 -10.09
N LYS A 130 -7.50 5.45 -10.15
CA LYS A 130 -7.15 6.70 -9.48
C LYS A 130 -7.62 7.87 -10.31
N ILE A 131 -8.34 8.82 -9.67
CA ILE A 131 -8.92 10.01 -10.30
C ILE A 131 -8.41 11.28 -9.63
N GLY A 132 -8.64 12.44 -10.28
CA GLY A 132 -8.29 13.75 -9.75
C GLY A 132 -6.88 14.23 -10.15
N ALA A 133 -6.26 13.63 -11.19
CA ALA A 133 -4.97 14.07 -11.72
C ALA A 133 -5.07 14.72 -13.11
N ILE A 134 -6.12 14.43 -13.85
CA ILE A 134 -6.40 14.98 -15.18
C ILE A 134 -7.76 15.68 -15.15
N ASP A 135 -8.14 16.26 -16.28
CA ASP A 135 -9.44 16.90 -16.44
C ASP A 135 -10.58 15.92 -16.10
N PHE A 136 -11.52 16.37 -15.27
CA PHE A 136 -12.61 15.54 -14.74
C PHE A 136 -13.50 14.95 -15.84
N ASP A 137 -13.79 15.70 -16.90
CA ASP A 137 -14.62 15.21 -17.99
C ASP A 137 -13.94 14.06 -18.73
N LYS A 138 -12.62 14.10 -18.88
CA LYS A 138 -11.84 12.99 -19.46
C LYS A 138 -11.83 11.76 -18.57
N GLU A 139 -11.74 11.92 -17.25
CA GLU A 139 -11.86 10.82 -16.29
C GLU A 139 -13.26 10.20 -16.36
N LEU A 140 -14.30 11.04 -16.43
CA LEU A 140 -15.68 10.59 -16.58
C LEU A 140 -15.91 9.84 -17.90
N ASP A 141 -15.30 10.28 -19.00
CA ASP A 141 -15.39 9.60 -20.29
C ASP A 141 -14.73 8.22 -20.26
N ILE A 142 -13.60 8.05 -19.56
CA ILE A 142 -12.99 6.74 -19.32
C ILE A 142 -13.96 5.82 -18.58
N LEU A 143 -14.56 6.30 -17.47
CA LEU A 143 -15.53 5.52 -16.69
C LEU A 143 -16.76 5.14 -17.51
N LYS A 144 -17.32 6.07 -18.30
CA LYS A 144 -18.45 5.83 -19.23
C LYS A 144 -18.08 4.80 -20.29
N SER A 145 -16.89 4.89 -20.87
CA SER A 145 -16.38 3.93 -21.87
C SER A 145 -16.30 2.51 -21.29
N ILE A 146 -15.85 2.36 -20.05
CA ILE A 146 -15.83 1.06 -19.39
C ILE A 146 -17.26 0.56 -19.16
N ARG A 147 -18.15 1.40 -18.64
CA ARG A 147 -19.55 1.03 -18.36
C ARG A 147 -20.38 0.75 -19.62
N SER A 148 -20.02 1.30 -20.77
CA SER A 148 -20.66 0.94 -22.03
C SER A 148 -20.36 -0.48 -22.49
N LYS A 149 -19.23 -1.06 -22.05
CA LYS A 149 -18.79 -2.41 -22.41
C LYS A 149 -19.12 -3.46 -21.33
N PHE A 150 -19.11 -3.05 -20.05
CA PHE A 150 -19.30 -3.94 -18.90
C PHE A 150 -20.31 -3.33 -17.93
N ASN A 151 -21.38 -4.04 -17.67
CA ASN A 151 -22.35 -3.64 -16.67
C ASN A 151 -21.83 -3.84 -15.24
N LYS A 152 -22.61 -3.39 -14.25
CA LYS A 152 -22.19 -3.44 -12.82
C LYS A 152 -22.05 -4.87 -12.26
N ASP A 153 -22.72 -5.84 -12.86
CA ASP A 153 -22.70 -7.23 -12.40
C ASP A 153 -21.52 -8.01 -13.02
N GLU A 154 -20.98 -7.51 -14.15
CA GLU A 154 -19.81 -8.08 -14.82
C GLU A 154 -18.49 -7.53 -14.28
N LEU A 155 -18.44 -6.23 -13.94
CA LEU A 155 -17.24 -5.55 -13.49
C LEU A 155 -17.53 -4.54 -12.39
N GLU A 156 -16.94 -4.75 -11.22
CA GLU A 156 -16.89 -3.73 -10.15
C GLU A 156 -15.90 -2.63 -10.50
N LEU A 157 -16.35 -1.37 -10.50
CA LEU A 157 -15.49 -0.20 -10.64
C LEU A 157 -15.37 0.52 -9.29
N ARG A 158 -14.14 0.76 -8.90
CA ARG A 158 -13.78 1.60 -7.75
C ARG A 158 -13.03 2.83 -8.24
N VAL A 159 -13.25 3.96 -7.60
CA VAL A 159 -12.50 5.20 -7.85
C VAL A 159 -11.83 5.66 -6.57
N ASP A 160 -10.63 6.24 -6.70
CA ASP A 160 -9.85 6.75 -5.58
C ASP A 160 -9.29 8.12 -5.95
N ALA A 161 -9.86 9.16 -5.36
CA ALA A 161 -9.48 10.54 -5.61
C ALA A 161 -8.21 10.96 -4.83
N ASN A 162 -7.77 10.20 -3.86
CA ASN A 162 -6.61 10.51 -3.01
C ASN A 162 -6.63 11.95 -2.42
N GLY A 163 -7.83 12.47 -2.13
CA GLY A 163 -8.01 13.82 -1.61
C GLY A 163 -7.79 14.93 -2.65
N ALA A 164 -7.96 14.64 -3.95
CA ALA A 164 -7.80 15.62 -5.02
C ALA A 164 -8.95 16.62 -5.10
N PHE A 165 -10.15 16.26 -4.61
CA PHE A 165 -11.33 17.11 -4.65
C PHE A 165 -11.54 17.85 -3.32
N THR A 166 -12.08 19.07 -3.42
CA THR A 166 -12.55 19.84 -2.27
C THR A 166 -14.04 19.57 -2.00
N LYS A 167 -14.56 20.06 -0.87
CA LYS A 167 -16.01 19.94 -0.56
C LYS A 167 -16.92 20.64 -1.56
N ASN A 168 -16.38 21.57 -2.34
CA ASN A 168 -17.15 22.31 -3.35
C ASN A 168 -17.15 21.61 -4.71
N ASP A 169 -16.35 20.57 -4.90
CA ASP A 169 -16.26 19.79 -6.14
C ASP A 169 -17.19 18.56 -6.13
N VAL A 170 -17.92 18.33 -5.00
CA VAL A 170 -18.78 17.14 -4.77
C VAL A 170 -20.24 17.53 -4.73
#